data_1286a195515fe841845245754296be3c
#
_entry.id   1286a195515fe841845245754296be3c
#
_cell.length_a   1.000
_cell.length_b   1.000
_cell.length_c   1.000
_cell.angle_alpha   90.00
_cell.angle_beta   90.00
_cell.angle_gamma   90.00
#
_symmetry.space_group_name_H-M   'P 1'
#
loop_
_entity.id
_entity.type
_entity.pdbx_description
1 polymer ?
#
loop_
_entity_poly.entity_id
_entity_poly.type
_entity_poly.pdbx_seq_one_letter_code
_entity_poly.pdbx_strand_id
1 'polypeptide(L)'
;MSKNIFCKKFKEDLPSLSIPPMPGQKGAELMETISQKAWDQWRSYQTTLINEKHLDMSDSESRKWLSDQMDKFFNNEDYEKPSGFKALD
;
A
#
# COMPACT_ATOMS: atom_id res chain seq x y z
N MET A 1 -18.63 10.24 -7.85
CA MET A 1 -19.09 9.66 -6.58
C MET A 1 -18.22 8.51 -6.19
N SER A 2 -17.78 8.47 -4.96
CA SER A 2 -16.94 7.37 -4.51
C SER A 2 -17.81 6.15 -4.21
N LYS A 3 -17.32 5.02 -4.66
CA LYS A 3 -17.95 3.74 -4.43
C LYS A 3 -17.28 3.09 -3.23
N ASN A 4 -18.06 2.44 -2.38
CA ASN A 4 -17.49 1.70 -1.27
C ASN A 4 -17.18 0.28 -1.68
N ILE A 5 -16.09 -0.26 -1.14
CA ILE A 5 -15.71 -1.65 -1.34
C ILE A 5 -15.36 -2.25 0.02
N PHE A 6 -15.34 -3.57 0.10
CA PHE A 6 -14.83 -4.23 1.29
C PHE A 6 -13.31 -4.22 1.25
N CYS A 7 -12.72 -3.44 2.16
CA CYS A 7 -11.26 -3.29 2.21
C CYS A 7 -10.62 -4.46 2.95
N LYS A 8 -9.78 -5.22 2.27
CA LYS A 8 -9.15 -6.39 2.91
C LYS A 8 -8.16 -5.99 4.01
N LYS A 9 -7.61 -4.77 3.94
CA LYS A 9 -6.67 -4.28 4.96
C LYS A 9 -7.38 -4.00 6.27
N PHE A 10 -8.49 -3.27 6.22
CA PHE A 10 -9.24 -2.88 7.42
C PHE A 10 -10.43 -3.77 7.71
N LYS A 11 -10.76 -4.67 6.79
CA LYS A 11 -11.86 -5.63 6.92
C LYS A 11 -13.20 -4.97 7.20
N GLU A 12 -13.46 -3.90 6.48
CA GLU A 12 -14.73 -3.18 6.55
C GLU A 12 -14.98 -2.46 5.23
N ASP A 13 -16.23 -2.03 5.02
CA ASP A 13 -16.60 -1.27 3.83
C ASP A 13 -16.08 0.15 3.95
N LEU A 14 -15.31 0.59 2.98
CA LEU A 14 -14.70 1.93 2.96
C LEU A 14 -14.70 2.45 1.53
N PRO A 15 -14.59 3.78 1.34
CA PRO A 15 -14.54 4.33 -0.01
C PRO A 15 -13.39 3.74 -0.82
N SER A 16 -13.69 3.36 -2.04
CA SER A 16 -12.70 2.78 -2.94
C SER A 16 -11.78 3.88 -3.51
N LEU A 17 -10.68 3.43 -4.12
CA LEU A 17 -9.84 4.34 -4.90
C LEU A 17 -10.64 4.88 -6.09
N SER A 18 -10.43 6.14 -6.43
CA SER A 18 -11.11 6.75 -7.59
C SER A 18 -10.44 6.37 -8.89
N ILE A 19 -9.13 6.11 -8.86
CA ILE A 19 -8.37 5.71 -10.04
C ILE A 19 -7.43 4.60 -9.64
N PRO A 20 -6.97 3.77 -10.60
CA PRO A 20 -5.98 2.74 -10.28
C PRO A 20 -4.71 3.38 -9.76
N PRO A 21 -4.15 2.88 -8.64
CA PRO A 21 -2.94 3.47 -8.06
C PRO A 21 -1.68 3.18 -8.87
N MET A 22 -1.76 2.23 -9.78
CA MET A 22 -0.66 1.90 -10.67
C MET A 22 -1.23 1.27 -11.94
N PRO A 23 -0.46 1.25 -13.05
CA PRO A 23 -0.98 0.68 -14.29
C PRO A 23 -1.03 -0.85 -14.23
N GLY A 24 -1.82 -1.41 -15.14
CA GLY A 24 -1.90 -2.85 -15.32
C GLY A 24 -2.86 -3.54 -14.37
N GLN A 25 -2.80 -4.86 -14.39
CA GLN A 25 -3.70 -5.71 -13.63
C GLN A 25 -3.59 -5.48 -12.12
N LYS A 26 -2.39 -5.20 -11.64
CA LYS A 26 -2.16 -4.97 -10.21
C LYS A 26 -2.96 -3.76 -9.72
N GLY A 27 -2.98 -2.68 -10.49
CA GLY A 27 -3.76 -1.50 -10.14
C GLY A 27 -5.25 -1.80 -10.09
N ALA A 28 -5.74 -2.57 -11.06
CA ALA A 28 -7.15 -2.96 -11.07
C ALA A 28 -7.51 -3.83 -9.86
N GLU A 29 -6.64 -4.76 -9.49
CA GLU A 29 -6.86 -5.60 -8.31
C GLU A 29 -6.90 -4.76 -7.04
N LEU A 30 -6.01 -3.79 -6.92
CA LEU A 30 -5.98 -2.94 -5.73
C LEU A 30 -7.26 -2.12 -5.60
N MET A 31 -7.80 -1.63 -6.72
CA MET A 31 -9.06 -0.89 -6.68
C MET A 31 -10.22 -1.73 -6.15
N GLU A 32 -10.17 -3.03 -6.35
CA GLU A 32 -11.24 -3.93 -5.92
C GLU A 32 -11.04 -4.49 -4.52
N THR A 33 -9.82 -4.40 -3.98
CA THR A 33 -9.50 -5.08 -2.73
C THR A 33 -9.11 -4.16 -1.59
N ILE A 34 -8.70 -2.93 -1.86
CA ILE A 34 -8.31 -1.99 -0.82
C ILE A 34 -9.03 -0.65 -0.99
N SER A 35 -9.15 0.07 0.13
CA SER A 35 -9.79 1.38 0.13
C SER A 35 -8.77 2.48 -0.12
N GLN A 36 -9.27 3.69 -0.39
CA GLN A 36 -8.44 4.88 -0.47
C GLN A 36 -7.64 5.09 0.82
N LYS A 37 -8.28 4.83 1.96
CA LYS A 37 -7.63 4.97 3.27
C LYS A 37 -6.44 4.03 3.39
N ALA A 38 -6.59 2.78 2.96
CA ALA A 38 -5.50 1.80 3.00
C ALA A 38 -4.35 2.24 2.09
N TRP A 39 -4.68 2.73 0.90
CA TRP A 39 -3.66 3.20 -0.03
C TRP A 39 -2.89 4.40 0.52
N ASP A 40 -3.61 5.34 1.15
CA ASP A 40 -2.97 6.51 1.76
C ASP A 40 -2.01 6.11 2.88
N GLN A 41 -2.39 5.13 3.69
CA GLN A 41 -1.52 4.60 4.73
C GLN A 41 -0.27 3.96 4.14
N TRP A 42 -0.45 3.17 3.08
CA TRP A 42 0.70 2.54 2.42
C TRP A 42 1.67 3.59 1.86
N ARG A 43 1.13 4.65 1.28
CA ARG A 43 1.99 5.70 0.73
C ARG A 43 2.87 6.33 1.80
N SER A 44 2.34 6.52 3.00
CA SER A 44 3.13 7.03 4.12
C SER A 44 4.22 6.06 4.54
N TYR A 45 3.88 4.78 4.66
CA TYR A 45 4.86 3.73 4.96
C TYR A 45 5.93 3.65 3.89
N GLN A 46 5.50 3.68 2.64
CA GLN A 46 6.41 3.59 1.50
C GLN A 46 7.46 4.70 1.53
N THR A 47 7.03 5.92 1.75
CA THR A 47 7.92 7.07 1.81
C THR A 47 8.97 6.88 2.92
N THR A 48 8.51 6.45 4.10
CA THR A 48 9.41 6.24 5.22
C THR A 48 10.41 5.11 4.94
N LEU A 49 9.93 4.01 4.35
CA LEU A 49 10.81 2.88 4.00
C LEU A 49 11.88 3.30 3.00
N ILE A 50 11.48 4.05 1.98
CA ILE A 50 12.42 4.53 0.97
C ILE A 50 13.50 5.39 1.63
N ASN A 51 13.10 6.27 2.53
CA ASN A 51 14.04 7.16 3.21
C ASN A 51 14.97 6.42 4.17
N GLU A 52 14.43 5.50 4.97
CA GLU A 52 15.23 4.79 5.97
C GLU A 52 16.18 3.77 5.34
N LYS A 53 15.74 3.11 4.29
CA LYS A 53 16.55 2.08 3.63
C LYS A 53 17.40 2.65 2.51
N HIS A 54 17.27 3.94 2.21
CA HIS A 54 17.98 4.59 1.10
C HIS A 54 17.76 3.84 -0.21
N LEU A 55 16.50 3.49 -0.48
CA LEU A 55 16.16 2.72 -1.68
C LEU A 55 16.35 3.54 -2.94
N ASP A 56 16.94 2.91 -3.94
CA ASP A 56 17.06 3.51 -5.25
C ASP A 56 15.90 3.01 -6.12
N MET A 57 14.92 3.88 -6.36
CA MET A 57 13.72 3.49 -7.09
C MET A 57 13.95 3.27 -8.58
N SER A 58 15.15 3.55 -9.06
CA SER A 58 15.53 3.18 -10.42
C SER A 58 16.02 1.72 -10.50
N ASP A 59 16.33 1.12 -9.34
CA ASP A 59 16.77 -0.25 -9.24
C ASP A 59 15.57 -1.20 -9.19
N SER A 60 15.53 -2.19 -10.08
CA SER A 60 14.39 -3.11 -10.15
C SER A 60 14.26 -3.97 -8.90
N GLU A 61 15.37 -4.31 -8.24
CA GLU A 61 15.33 -5.10 -7.01
C GLU A 61 14.70 -4.31 -5.85
N SER A 62 15.03 -3.03 -5.76
CA SER A 62 14.42 -2.16 -4.74
C SER A 62 12.92 -2.04 -4.96
N ARG A 63 12.49 -1.85 -6.21
CA ARG A 63 11.07 -1.77 -6.53
C ARG A 63 10.35 -3.07 -6.22
N LYS A 64 10.97 -4.20 -6.52
CA LYS A 64 10.38 -5.50 -6.24
C LYS A 64 10.24 -5.73 -4.74
N TRP A 65 11.28 -5.41 -3.97
CA TRP A 65 11.23 -5.53 -2.52
C TRP A 65 10.10 -4.68 -1.95
N LEU A 66 9.98 -3.45 -2.42
CA LEU A 66 8.94 -2.54 -1.94
C LEU A 66 7.55 -3.05 -2.29
N SER A 67 7.39 -3.61 -3.49
CA SER A 67 6.12 -4.21 -3.90
C SER A 67 5.74 -5.39 -3.02
N ASP A 68 6.71 -6.21 -2.63
CA ASP A 68 6.47 -7.32 -1.71
C ASP A 68 6.01 -6.80 -0.34
N GLN A 69 6.61 -5.72 0.15
CA GLN A 69 6.18 -5.11 1.41
C GLN A 69 4.77 -4.56 1.31
N MET A 70 4.42 -3.99 0.15
CA MET A 70 3.07 -3.50 -0.10
C MET A 70 2.05 -4.62 0.01
N ASP A 71 2.31 -5.75 -0.62
CA ASP A 71 1.39 -6.88 -0.57
C ASP A 71 1.23 -7.39 0.86
N LYS A 72 2.32 -7.49 1.60
CA LYS A 72 2.27 -7.92 3.00
C LYS A 72 1.46 -6.95 3.84
N PHE A 73 1.65 -5.66 3.61
CA PHE A 73 0.91 -4.63 4.34
C PHE A 73 -0.60 -4.77 4.12
N PHE A 74 -1.03 -4.89 2.85
CA PHE A 74 -2.45 -4.99 2.54
C PHE A 74 -3.08 -6.31 2.97
N ASN A 75 -2.29 -7.38 3.03
CA ASN A 75 -2.77 -8.68 3.47
C ASN A 75 -2.65 -8.89 4.98
N ASN A 76 -2.22 -7.87 5.71
CA ASN A 76 -2.02 -7.93 7.16
C ASN A 76 -0.99 -8.99 7.57
N GLU A 77 0.00 -9.21 6.71
CA GLU A 77 1.12 -10.09 7.00
C GLU A 77 2.27 -9.28 7.62
N ASP A 78 3.26 -9.97 8.16
CA ASP A 78 4.44 -9.29 8.68
C ASP A 78 5.19 -8.59 7.55
N TYR A 79 5.44 -7.31 7.72
CA TYR A 79 6.18 -6.51 6.77
C TYR A 79 7.23 -5.70 7.52
N GLU A 80 8.22 -5.19 6.76
CA GLU A 80 9.29 -4.37 7.34
C GLU A 80 8.70 -3.06 7.86
N LYS A 81 8.79 -2.84 9.17
CA LYS A 81 8.27 -1.59 9.75
C LYS A 81 9.39 -0.58 9.90
N PRO A 82 9.18 0.65 9.44
CA PRO A 82 10.20 1.69 9.61
C PRO A 82 10.41 2.02 11.08
N SER A 83 11.67 2.26 11.43
CA SER A 83 12.04 2.73 12.76
C SER A 83 11.39 4.08 13.01
N GLY A 84 10.82 4.27 14.18
CA GLY A 84 10.21 5.54 14.54
C GLY A 84 8.87 5.83 13.89
N PHE A 85 8.38 4.95 13.03
CA PHE A 85 7.07 5.10 12.43
C PHE A 85 6.01 4.62 13.41
N LYS A 86 4.99 5.45 13.62
CA LYS A 86 3.87 5.07 14.47
C LYS A 86 2.70 4.67 13.58
N ALA A 87 2.19 3.46 13.79
CA ALA A 87 1.01 3.03 13.07
C ALA A 87 -0.17 3.91 13.42
N LEU A 88 -0.95 4.24 12.41
CA LEU A 88 -2.20 4.99 12.63
C LEU A 88 -3.30 3.97 12.89
N ASP A 89 -3.57 3.72 14.12
CA ASP A 89 -4.64 2.79 14.49
C ASP A 89 -5.91 3.51 14.80
#